data_59e500e6dcb04a5989d593bd2a86ca68
#
_entry.id   59e500e6dcb04a5989d593bd2a86ca68
#
_cell.length_a   1.000
_cell.length_b   1.000
_cell.length_c   1.000
_cell.angle_alpha   90.00
_cell.angle_beta   90.00
_cell.angle_gamma   90.00
#
_symmetry.space_group_name_H-M   'P 1'
#
loop_
_entity.id
_entity.type
_entity.pdbx_description
1 polymer ?
#
loop_
_entity_poly.entity_id
_entity_poly.type
_entity_poly.pdbx_seq_one_letter_code
_entity_poly.pdbx_strand_id
1 'polypeptide(L)'
;MRFKKLNIETYEPGKSSVKRFHQVVKLSANESALGVSSKAKKILSNKNLSFSRYPDGKSKALRRQISKKFQCDEDRIICGAGSDEVIQMLCQLFLNPKDEVILPQYSFLMYRIYAKIVGAKVIFAKENNFKVSIPEIIKNVSKKTKIVFLANPNNPTGTYL
;
A
#
# COMPACT_ATOMS: atom_id res chain seq x y z
N MET A 1 28.28 -1.64 17.91
CA MET A 1 27.34 -1.80 16.77
C MET A 1 26.77 -0.39 16.45
N ARG A 2 26.96 0.15 15.24
CA ARG A 2 26.37 1.45 14.88
C ARG A 2 25.08 1.22 14.11
N PHE A 3 23.97 1.68 14.66
CA PHE A 3 22.70 1.69 13.91
C PHE A 3 22.79 2.67 12.74
N LYS A 4 22.30 2.26 11.58
CA LYS A 4 22.17 3.15 10.43
C LYS A 4 21.06 4.14 10.72
N LYS A 5 21.41 5.42 10.90
CA LYS A 5 20.39 6.49 11.03
C LYS A 5 19.77 6.73 9.66
N LEU A 6 18.52 6.34 9.48
CA LEU A 6 17.75 6.58 8.26
C LEU A 6 16.97 7.89 8.43
N ASN A 7 17.04 8.76 7.43
CA ASN A 7 16.20 9.96 7.37
C ASN A 7 14.85 9.59 6.72
N ILE A 8 13.97 9.02 7.56
CA ILE A 8 12.64 8.55 7.15
C ILE A 8 11.60 9.41 7.86
N GLU A 9 10.60 9.85 7.11
CA GLU A 9 9.46 10.56 7.66
C GLU A 9 8.59 9.61 8.47
N THR A 10 8.10 10.07 9.62
CA THR A 10 7.13 9.32 10.42
C THR A 10 5.76 9.39 9.74
N TYR A 11 5.10 8.25 9.60
CA TYR A 11 3.71 8.23 9.17
C TYR A 11 2.81 8.66 10.33
N GLU A 12 2.10 9.76 10.16
CA GLU A 12 1.10 10.23 11.12
C GLU A 12 -0.31 9.91 10.59
N PRO A 13 -1.01 8.94 11.19
CA PRO A 13 -2.38 8.64 10.79
C PRO A 13 -3.32 9.78 11.16
N GLY A 14 -4.38 9.93 10.38
CA GLY A 14 -5.41 10.93 10.67
C GLY A 14 -6.05 10.72 12.05
N LYS A 15 -6.40 11.82 12.73
CA LYS A 15 -6.98 11.80 14.06
C LYS A 15 -8.33 11.08 14.07
N SER A 16 -8.53 10.18 15.03
CA SER A 16 -9.79 9.46 15.24
C SER A 16 -10.64 10.05 16.37
N SER A 17 -10.08 11.02 17.10
CA SER A 17 -10.78 11.73 18.18
C SER A 17 -10.41 13.21 18.19
N VAL A 18 -11.34 14.06 18.55
CA VAL A 18 -11.14 15.49 18.75
C VAL A 18 -11.66 15.85 20.14
N LYS A 19 -10.82 16.53 20.95
CA LYS A 19 -11.21 16.97 22.30
C LYS A 19 -12.53 17.77 22.22
N ARG A 20 -13.45 17.51 23.11
CA ARG A 20 -14.79 18.14 23.25
C ARG A 20 -15.88 17.64 22.28
N PHE A 21 -15.60 16.69 21.38
CA PHE A 21 -16.62 16.12 20.50
C PHE A 21 -16.82 14.63 20.80
N HIS A 22 -18.04 14.22 21.07
CA HIS A 22 -18.39 12.82 21.35
C HIS A 22 -18.50 11.96 20.08
N GLN A 23 -18.83 12.59 18.95
CA GLN A 23 -18.90 11.93 17.66
C GLN A 23 -18.06 12.70 16.64
N VAL A 24 -17.13 12.00 15.99
CA VAL A 24 -16.24 12.56 14.97
C VAL A 24 -16.45 11.81 13.68
N VAL A 25 -16.76 12.53 12.60
CA VAL A 25 -16.76 11.96 11.25
C VAL A 25 -15.30 11.99 10.75
N LYS A 26 -14.66 10.82 10.69
CA LYS A 26 -13.29 10.69 10.23
C LYS A 26 -13.24 10.62 8.70
N LEU A 27 -12.78 11.67 8.06
CA LEU A 27 -12.61 11.78 6.60
C LEU A 27 -11.13 11.71 6.16
N SER A 28 -10.23 11.43 7.10
CA SER A 28 -8.77 11.42 6.87
C SER A 28 -8.19 10.04 6.54
N ALA A 29 -9.04 9.03 6.34
CA ALA A 29 -8.63 7.69 5.95
C ALA A 29 -9.69 7.07 5.03
N ASN A 30 -9.26 6.12 4.17
CA ASN A 30 -10.14 5.41 3.25
C ASN A 30 -10.90 4.28 3.98
N GLU A 31 -11.67 4.64 5.00
CA GLU A 31 -12.52 3.73 5.76
C GLU A 31 -13.93 3.65 5.14
N SER A 32 -14.55 2.47 5.19
CA SER A 32 -15.91 2.32 4.68
C SER A 32 -16.94 2.96 5.62
N ALA A 33 -17.63 4.01 5.18
CA ALA A 33 -18.73 4.62 5.94
C ALA A 33 -19.90 3.64 6.18
N LEU A 34 -20.06 2.62 5.34
CA LEU A 34 -21.08 1.58 5.45
C LEU A 34 -20.69 0.45 6.41
N GLY A 35 -19.45 0.48 6.92
CA GLY A 35 -18.91 -0.56 7.80
C GLY A 35 -18.64 -1.89 7.09
N VAL A 36 -18.64 -2.96 7.85
CA VAL A 36 -18.33 -4.31 7.38
C VAL A 36 -19.59 -4.98 6.83
N SER A 37 -19.46 -5.75 5.73
CA SER A 37 -20.58 -6.49 5.14
C SER A 37 -21.21 -7.45 6.15
N SER A 38 -22.53 -7.64 6.08
CA SER A 38 -23.27 -8.56 6.95
C SER A 38 -22.77 -10.01 6.85
N LYS A 39 -22.36 -10.44 5.65
CA LYS A 39 -21.77 -11.76 5.42
C LYS A 39 -20.45 -11.93 6.16
N ALA A 40 -19.56 -10.93 6.11
CA ALA A 40 -18.28 -10.96 6.83
C ALA A 40 -18.53 -10.94 8.36
N LYS A 41 -19.45 -10.12 8.86
CA LYS A 41 -19.84 -10.12 10.27
C LYS A 41 -20.29 -11.50 10.73
N LYS A 42 -21.16 -12.18 9.94
CA LYS A 42 -21.65 -13.52 10.26
C LYS A 42 -20.53 -14.55 10.40
N ILE A 43 -19.51 -14.47 9.53
CA ILE A 43 -18.33 -15.36 9.60
C ILE A 43 -17.51 -15.07 10.85
N LEU A 44 -17.20 -13.79 11.12
CA LEU A 44 -16.41 -13.38 12.28
C LEU A 44 -17.11 -13.71 13.61
N SER A 45 -18.45 -13.74 13.64
CA SER A 45 -19.24 -14.12 14.81
C SER A 45 -19.38 -15.63 15.00
N ASN A 46 -18.79 -16.44 14.10
CA ASN A 46 -18.85 -17.89 14.20
C ASN A 46 -17.95 -18.39 15.33
N LYS A 47 -18.54 -18.96 16.39
CA LYS A 47 -17.84 -19.49 17.56
C LYS A 47 -16.89 -20.68 17.26
N ASN A 48 -17.03 -21.29 16.09
CA ASN A 48 -16.20 -22.43 15.66
C ASN A 48 -14.90 -22.01 14.96
N LEU A 49 -14.59 -20.71 14.89
CA LEU A 49 -13.30 -20.26 14.39
C LEU A 49 -12.18 -20.67 15.35
N SER A 50 -11.21 -21.42 14.84
CA SER A 50 -10.04 -21.83 15.61
C SER A 50 -8.91 -20.82 15.44
N PHE A 51 -8.69 -19.99 16.45
CA PHE A 51 -7.59 -19.01 16.47
C PHE A 51 -6.28 -19.58 17.04
N SER A 52 -6.31 -20.83 17.54
CA SER A 52 -5.15 -21.48 18.16
C SER A 52 -4.25 -22.21 17.14
N ARG A 53 -4.64 -22.25 15.90
CA ARG A 53 -3.89 -22.92 14.82
C ARG A 53 -3.27 -21.90 13.87
N TYR A 54 -2.10 -22.22 13.34
CA TYR A 54 -1.48 -21.44 12.29
C TYR A 54 -2.39 -21.38 11.05
N PRO A 55 -2.50 -20.22 10.40
CA PRO A 55 -3.19 -20.12 9.13
C PRO A 55 -2.41 -20.85 8.01
N ASP A 56 -3.10 -21.12 6.89
CA ASP A 56 -2.43 -21.62 5.67
C ASP A 56 -1.48 -20.53 5.13
N GLY A 57 -0.17 -20.75 5.27
CA GLY A 57 0.86 -19.81 4.81
C GLY A 57 0.85 -19.54 3.28
N LYS A 58 0.17 -20.38 2.51
CA LYS A 58 -0.02 -20.18 1.07
C LYS A 58 -1.32 -19.48 0.71
N SER A 59 -2.20 -19.21 1.68
CA SER A 59 -3.52 -18.58 1.48
C SER A 59 -4.32 -19.18 0.32
N LYS A 60 -4.25 -20.51 0.13
CA LYS A 60 -4.81 -21.21 -1.05
C LYS A 60 -6.28 -20.91 -1.28
N ALA A 61 -7.10 -20.98 -0.22
CA ALA A 61 -8.54 -20.74 -0.34
C ALA A 61 -8.84 -19.31 -0.81
N LEU A 62 -8.12 -18.32 -0.28
CA LEU A 62 -8.27 -16.91 -0.67
C LEU A 62 -7.80 -16.69 -2.11
N ARG A 63 -6.61 -17.16 -2.47
CA ARG A 63 -6.06 -17.05 -3.84
C ARG A 63 -7.00 -17.64 -4.87
N ARG A 64 -7.56 -18.82 -4.60
CA ARG A 64 -8.55 -19.48 -5.49
C ARG A 64 -9.82 -18.64 -5.67
N GLN A 65 -10.33 -17.98 -4.62
CA GLN A 65 -11.51 -17.13 -4.74
C GLN A 65 -11.19 -15.83 -5.50
N ILE A 66 -10.02 -15.24 -5.29
CA ILE A 66 -9.56 -14.07 -6.04
C ILE A 66 -9.40 -14.43 -7.52
N SER A 67 -8.72 -15.55 -7.83
CA SER A 67 -8.53 -16.07 -9.18
C SER A 67 -9.87 -16.23 -9.92
N LYS A 68 -10.85 -16.87 -9.28
CA LYS A 68 -12.21 -17.02 -9.82
C LYS A 68 -12.89 -15.69 -10.10
N LYS A 69 -12.81 -14.76 -9.13
CA LYS A 69 -13.51 -13.47 -9.21
C LYS A 69 -12.94 -12.55 -10.29
N PHE A 70 -11.62 -12.53 -10.44
CA PHE A 70 -10.91 -11.63 -11.33
C PHE A 70 -10.39 -12.30 -12.61
N GLN A 71 -10.68 -13.59 -12.80
CA GLN A 71 -10.27 -14.37 -13.97
C GLN A 71 -8.77 -14.30 -14.24
N CYS A 72 -7.97 -14.39 -13.17
CA CYS A 72 -6.52 -14.40 -13.23
C CYS A 72 -5.95 -15.72 -12.69
N ASP A 73 -4.71 -16.01 -13.06
CA ASP A 73 -4.02 -17.21 -12.61
C ASP A 73 -3.76 -17.18 -11.10
N GLU A 74 -4.11 -18.26 -10.41
CA GLU A 74 -3.90 -18.40 -8.96
C GLU A 74 -2.42 -18.25 -8.57
N ASP A 75 -1.50 -18.69 -9.43
CA ASP A 75 -0.06 -18.60 -9.17
C ASP A 75 0.53 -17.20 -9.33
N ARG A 76 -0.27 -16.26 -9.86
CA ARG A 76 0.09 -14.84 -9.95
C ARG A 76 -0.45 -13.99 -8.80
N ILE A 77 -1.00 -14.62 -7.76
CA ILE A 77 -1.59 -13.93 -6.61
C ILE A 77 -0.69 -14.10 -5.40
N ILE A 78 -0.32 -13.00 -4.78
CA ILE A 78 0.36 -12.94 -3.49
C ILE A 78 -0.57 -12.27 -2.49
N CYS A 79 -0.68 -12.86 -1.29
CA CYS A 79 -1.45 -12.29 -0.19
C CYS A 79 -0.50 -11.77 0.89
N GLY A 80 -0.86 -10.64 1.49
CA GLY A 80 -0.14 -10.02 2.58
C GLY A 80 -1.12 -9.38 3.58
N ALA A 81 -0.61 -8.90 4.70
CA ALA A 81 -1.36 -8.12 5.68
C ALA A 81 -1.62 -6.69 5.17
N GLY A 82 -2.44 -6.61 4.11
CA GLY A 82 -2.73 -5.38 3.39
C GLY A 82 -1.68 -5.03 2.35
N SER A 83 -1.93 -3.91 1.64
CA SER A 83 -1.03 -3.42 0.58
C SER A 83 0.35 -3.03 1.10
N ASP A 84 0.44 -2.60 2.36
CA ASP A 84 1.71 -2.17 2.95
C ASP A 84 2.74 -3.28 3.00
N GLU A 85 2.35 -4.48 3.44
CA GLU A 85 3.25 -5.63 3.45
C GLU A 85 3.67 -6.03 2.03
N VAL A 86 2.74 -6.01 1.07
CA VAL A 86 3.07 -6.31 -0.34
C VAL A 86 4.05 -5.29 -0.90
N ILE A 87 3.85 -3.98 -0.64
CA ILE A 87 4.76 -2.91 -1.06
C ILE A 87 6.15 -3.11 -0.43
N GLN A 88 6.19 -3.45 0.87
CA GLN A 88 7.44 -3.75 1.57
C GLN A 88 8.17 -4.93 0.93
N MET A 89 7.47 -6.04 0.66
CA MET A 89 8.04 -7.22 -0.01
C MET A 89 8.60 -6.87 -1.39
N LEU A 90 7.87 -6.09 -2.20
CA LEU A 90 8.35 -5.64 -3.50
C LEU A 90 9.63 -4.81 -3.39
N CYS A 91 9.68 -3.88 -2.45
CA CYS A 91 10.90 -3.09 -2.22
C CYS A 91 12.08 -3.97 -1.80
N GLN A 92 11.86 -4.93 -0.90
CA GLN A 92 12.92 -5.84 -0.42
C GLN A 92 13.43 -6.78 -1.50
N LEU A 93 12.57 -7.25 -2.40
CA LEU A 93 12.92 -8.21 -3.45
C LEU A 93 13.61 -7.56 -4.65
N PHE A 94 13.19 -6.35 -5.03
CA PHE A 94 13.60 -5.76 -6.31
C PHE A 94 14.54 -4.56 -6.18
N LEU A 95 14.77 -4.03 -4.98
CA LEU A 95 15.59 -2.84 -4.78
C LEU A 95 16.87 -3.14 -4.00
N ASN A 96 17.95 -2.51 -4.45
CA ASN A 96 19.22 -2.42 -3.76
C ASN A 96 19.56 -0.96 -3.46
N PRO A 97 20.51 -0.68 -2.54
CA PRO A 97 21.07 0.65 -2.38
C PRO A 97 21.64 1.13 -3.73
N LYS A 98 21.27 2.35 -4.17
CA LYS A 98 21.59 2.99 -5.45
C LYS A 98 20.58 2.75 -6.59
N ASP A 99 19.65 1.81 -6.46
CA ASP A 99 18.52 1.72 -7.39
C ASP A 99 17.58 2.93 -7.22
N GLU A 100 16.81 3.22 -8.24
CA GLU A 100 15.88 4.33 -8.26
C GLU A 100 14.42 3.84 -8.31
N VAL A 101 13.57 4.52 -7.53
CA VAL A 101 12.12 4.31 -7.51
C VAL A 101 11.46 5.61 -7.93
N ILE A 102 10.57 5.55 -8.92
CA ILE A 102 9.80 6.72 -9.35
C ILE A 102 8.43 6.71 -8.69
N LEU A 103 8.07 7.85 -8.12
CA LEU A 103 6.78 8.09 -7.48
C LEU A 103 6.15 9.36 -8.05
N PRO A 104 4.82 9.41 -8.24
CA PRO A 104 4.12 10.68 -8.39
C PRO A 104 4.34 11.57 -7.17
N GLN A 105 4.36 12.88 -7.34
CA GLN A 105 4.71 13.86 -6.30
C GLN A 105 3.81 13.75 -5.06
N TYR A 106 2.52 13.56 -5.25
CA TYR A 106 1.51 13.41 -4.19
C TYR A 106 1.03 11.97 -4.05
N SER A 107 1.97 11.04 -3.99
CA SER A 107 1.66 9.62 -3.85
C SER A 107 1.60 9.17 -2.39
N PHE A 108 1.11 7.95 -2.18
CA PHE A 108 1.02 7.33 -0.87
C PHE A 108 2.40 7.25 -0.19
N LEU A 109 2.45 7.75 1.04
CA LEU A 109 3.69 7.93 1.79
C LEU A 109 4.51 6.64 1.95
N MET A 110 3.84 5.49 2.08
CA MET A 110 4.51 4.22 2.34
C MET A 110 5.42 3.77 1.20
N TYR A 111 5.15 4.14 -0.05
CA TYR A 111 6.06 3.84 -1.17
C TYR A 111 7.46 4.39 -0.91
N ARG A 112 7.56 5.68 -0.54
CA ARG A 112 8.87 6.30 -0.28
C ARG A 112 9.52 5.81 1.01
N ILE A 113 8.74 5.46 2.02
CA ILE A 113 9.26 4.91 3.27
C ILE A 113 9.96 3.58 3.00
N TYR A 114 9.28 2.63 2.36
CA TYR A 114 9.86 1.32 2.10
C TYR A 114 11.04 1.37 1.12
N ALA A 115 10.97 2.22 0.09
CA ALA A 115 12.11 2.46 -0.79
C ALA A 115 13.34 2.99 -0.04
N LYS A 116 13.15 3.96 0.88
CA LYS A 116 14.25 4.51 1.70
C LYS A 116 14.80 3.50 2.70
N ILE A 117 13.99 2.61 3.27
CA ILE A 117 14.44 1.57 4.21
C ILE A 117 15.49 0.67 3.55
N VAL A 118 15.28 0.27 2.31
CA VAL A 118 16.24 -0.56 1.57
C VAL A 118 17.40 0.24 0.97
N GLY A 119 17.39 1.56 1.11
CA GLY A 119 18.46 2.47 0.66
C GLY A 119 18.35 2.90 -0.79
N ALA A 120 17.20 2.66 -1.44
CA ALA A 120 16.96 3.13 -2.79
C ALA A 120 16.70 4.65 -2.83
N LYS A 121 17.01 5.27 -3.96
CA LYS A 121 16.79 6.68 -4.22
C LYS A 121 15.37 6.89 -4.75
N VAL A 122 14.63 7.78 -4.10
CA VAL A 122 13.29 8.17 -4.54
C VAL A 122 13.36 9.35 -5.50
N ILE A 123 12.75 9.20 -6.67
CA ILE A 123 12.59 10.23 -7.69
C ILE A 123 11.12 10.60 -7.78
N PHE A 124 10.81 11.87 -7.62
CA PHE A 124 9.45 12.36 -7.74
C PHE A 124 9.16 12.86 -9.16
N ALA A 125 8.14 12.28 -9.78
CA ALA A 125 7.58 12.80 -11.03
C ALA A 125 6.57 13.91 -10.72
N LYS A 126 6.70 15.07 -11.36
CA LYS A 126 5.80 16.21 -11.16
C LYS A 126 4.39 15.86 -11.61
N GLU A 127 3.42 16.40 -10.90
CA GLU A 127 2.01 16.29 -11.22
C GLU A 127 1.44 17.62 -11.70
N ASN A 128 0.42 17.58 -12.55
CA ASN A 128 -0.32 18.74 -12.99
C ASN A 128 -1.71 18.75 -12.35
N ASN A 129 -2.03 19.77 -11.55
CA ASN A 129 -3.32 19.87 -10.86
C ASN A 129 -3.66 18.59 -10.08
N PHE A 130 -2.72 18.04 -9.34
CA PHE A 130 -2.85 16.80 -8.57
C PHE A 130 -3.13 15.54 -9.41
N LYS A 131 -2.97 15.61 -10.72
CA LYS A 131 -3.06 14.45 -11.62
C LYS A 131 -1.69 13.95 -11.98
N VAL A 132 -1.56 12.64 -11.94
CA VAL A 132 -0.33 11.95 -12.37
C VAL A 132 -0.04 12.23 -13.83
N SER A 133 1.19 12.56 -14.14
CA SER A 133 1.68 12.82 -15.49
C SER A 133 2.57 11.68 -15.97
N ILE A 134 2.08 10.87 -16.89
CA ILE A 134 2.86 9.79 -17.51
C ILE A 134 4.11 10.32 -18.22
N PRO A 135 4.06 11.44 -19.00
CA PRO A 135 5.27 12.02 -19.57
C PRO A 135 6.35 12.36 -18.53
N GLU A 136 5.95 12.93 -17.37
CA GLU A 136 6.90 13.24 -16.30
C GLU A 136 7.47 11.96 -15.65
N ILE A 137 6.70 10.88 -15.53
CA ILE A 137 7.21 9.59 -15.08
C ILE A 137 8.28 9.09 -16.07
N ILE A 138 7.96 9.03 -17.35
CA ILE A 138 8.85 8.51 -18.39
C ILE A 138 10.13 9.33 -18.48
N LYS A 139 10.06 10.65 -18.41
CA LYS A 139 11.19 11.57 -18.41
C LYS A 139 12.20 11.29 -17.28
N ASN A 140 11.71 10.79 -16.14
CA ASN A 140 12.56 10.47 -14.98
C ASN A 140 13.11 9.04 -15.01
N VAL A 141 12.75 8.21 -15.99
CA VAL A 141 13.26 6.84 -16.09
C VAL A 141 14.74 6.86 -16.46
N SER A 142 15.54 6.13 -15.72
CA SER A 142 16.95 5.92 -15.96
C SER A 142 17.31 4.42 -15.97
N LYS A 143 18.56 4.09 -16.31
CA LYS A 143 19.08 2.71 -16.20
C LYS A 143 19.05 2.16 -14.77
N LYS A 144 18.92 3.02 -13.75
CA LYS A 144 18.84 2.66 -12.33
C LYS A 144 17.41 2.48 -11.84
N THR A 145 16.41 2.90 -12.62
CA THR A 145 15.00 2.77 -12.25
C THR A 145 14.61 1.29 -12.23
N LYS A 146 14.11 0.82 -11.10
CA LYS A 146 13.66 -0.55 -10.89
C LYS A 146 12.17 -0.65 -10.68
N ILE A 147 11.57 0.32 -9.97
CA ILE A 147 10.15 0.31 -9.65
C ILE A 147 9.56 1.68 -9.96
N VAL A 148 8.36 1.67 -10.52
CA VAL A 148 7.46 2.83 -10.58
C VAL A 148 6.22 2.44 -9.80
N PHE A 149 5.91 3.15 -8.71
CA PHE A 149 4.65 2.98 -8.01
C PHE A 149 3.61 3.97 -8.56
N LEU A 150 2.48 3.42 -8.97
CA LEU A 150 1.38 4.17 -9.56
C LEU A 150 0.06 3.69 -8.96
N ALA A 151 -0.57 4.54 -8.16
CA ALA A 151 -1.93 4.30 -7.68
C ALA A 151 -2.94 4.95 -8.64
N ASN A 152 -3.95 4.19 -9.07
CA ASN A 152 -5.00 4.69 -9.93
C ASN A 152 -6.36 4.10 -9.52
N PRO A 153 -7.28 4.87 -8.95
CA PRO A 153 -7.16 6.29 -8.56
C PRO A 153 -6.03 6.56 -7.58
N ASN A 154 -5.43 7.76 -7.66
CA ASN A 154 -4.29 8.12 -6.83
C ASN A 154 -4.71 8.33 -5.36
N ASN A 155 -3.88 7.85 -4.45
CA ASN A 155 -3.99 8.10 -3.02
C ASN A 155 -2.88 9.10 -2.60
N PRO A 156 -3.19 10.31 -2.05
CA PRO A 156 -4.49 10.72 -1.48
C PRO A 156 -5.37 11.58 -2.39
N THR A 157 -4.94 11.95 -3.59
CA THR A 157 -5.60 13.00 -4.38
C THR A 157 -6.97 12.59 -4.95
N GLY A 158 -7.23 11.29 -5.10
CA GLY A 158 -8.45 10.75 -5.70
C GLY A 158 -8.55 10.97 -7.21
N THR A 159 -7.56 11.60 -7.83
CA THR A 159 -7.52 11.81 -9.29
C THR A 159 -7.15 10.50 -10.00
N TYR A 160 -7.55 10.36 -11.25
CA TYR A 160 -7.29 9.16 -12.06
C TYR A 160 -6.81 9.51 -13.47
N LEU A 161 -6.17 8.53 -14.08
CA LEU A 161 -5.66 8.57 -15.47
C LEU A 161 -6.75 8.23 -16.47
#